data_b58ed2588544fe4d3cf4fb6c5fc8c359
#
_entry.id   b58ed2588544fe4d3cf4fb6c5fc8c359
#
_cell.length_a   1.000
_cell.length_b   1.000
_cell.length_c   1.000
_cell.angle_alpha   90.00
_cell.angle_beta   90.00
_cell.angle_gamma   90.00
#
_symmetry.space_group_name_H-M   'P 1'
#
loop_
_entity.id
_entity.type
_entity.pdbx_description
1 polymer ?
#
loop_
_entity_poly.entity_id
_entity_poly.type
_entity_poly.pdbx_seq_one_letter_code
_entity_poly.pdbx_strand_id
1 'polypeptide(L)'
;MRAHRTSCCVVAVVLLALAGCSGSASPKRAQDTVRFAAYDFSENQILVAVYAEAARRAGVPVSVESGVATREVVEPALEQGVVDVVVDYLGTASRFVGLAPSGPAQTPEQLRAGLADVLDDRGVTVLDAA
;
A
#
# COMPACT_ATOMS: atom_id res chain seq x y z
N MET A 1 -53.43 23.12 -32.67
CA MET A 1 -52.19 22.37 -32.91
C MET A 1 -50.95 23.11 -32.36
N ARG A 2 -50.83 23.32 -31.04
CA ARG A 2 -49.68 24.05 -30.41
C ARG A 2 -49.14 23.43 -29.12
N ALA A 3 -49.58 22.20 -28.73
CA ALA A 3 -49.26 21.60 -27.44
C ALA A 3 -48.09 20.61 -27.45
N HIS A 4 -47.52 20.20 -28.60
CA HIS A 4 -46.44 19.16 -28.65
C HIS A 4 -45.02 19.70 -28.70
N ARG A 5 -44.80 21.01 -28.90
CA ARG A 5 -43.41 21.55 -29.03
C ARG A 5 -42.76 21.90 -27.71
N THR A 6 -43.52 22.18 -26.66
CA THR A 6 -43.00 22.50 -25.32
C THR A 6 -42.60 21.25 -24.52
N SER A 7 -43.27 20.11 -24.75
CA SER A 7 -42.96 18.86 -24.04
C SER A 7 -41.62 18.26 -24.46
N CYS A 8 -41.20 18.44 -25.72
CA CYS A 8 -39.95 17.89 -26.22
C CYS A 8 -38.69 18.59 -25.64
N CYS A 9 -38.79 19.91 -25.42
CA CYS A 9 -37.66 20.68 -24.86
C CYS A 9 -37.40 20.38 -23.37
N VAL A 10 -38.46 20.09 -22.59
CA VAL A 10 -38.31 19.76 -21.16
C VAL A 10 -37.67 18.39 -20.97
N VAL A 11 -38.00 17.40 -21.82
CA VAL A 11 -37.39 16.06 -21.77
C VAL A 11 -35.92 16.11 -22.17
N ALA A 12 -35.53 16.94 -23.15
CA ALA A 12 -34.14 17.10 -23.58
C ALA A 12 -33.27 17.75 -22.49
N VAL A 13 -33.79 18.71 -21.71
CA VAL A 13 -33.05 19.37 -20.63
C VAL A 13 -32.82 18.42 -19.43
N VAL A 14 -33.77 17.54 -19.11
CA VAL A 14 -33.66 16.56 -18.02
C VAL A 14 -32.63 15.46 -18.36
N LEU A 15 -32.51 15.06 -19.62
CA LEU A 15 -31.54 14.07 -20.06
C LEU A 15 -30.09 14.59 -20.07
N LEU A 16 -29.85 15.89 -20.21
CA LEU A 16 -28.50 16.47 -20.11
C LEU A 16 -28.01 16.61 -18.65
N ALA A 17 -28.93 16.65 -17.67
CA ALA A 17 -28.55 16.81 -16.27
C ALA A 17 -28.02 15.51 -15.61
N LEU A 18 -28.20 14.33 -16.22
CA LEU A 18 -27.72 13.04 -15.71
C LEU A 18 -26.33 12.63 -16.23
N ALA A 19 -25.73 13.38 -17.14
CA ALA A 19 -24.40 13.09 -17.66
C ALA A 19 -23.24 13.68 -16.84
N GLY A 20 -23.52 14.31 -15.69
CA GLY A 20 -22.58 15.11 -14.91
C GLY A 20 -21.93 14.43 -13.70
N CYS A 21 -22.12 13.13 -13.45
CA CYS A 21 -21.57 12.43 -12.28
C CYS A 21 -20.77 11.18 -12.66
N SER A 22 -19.69 11.35 -13.39
CA SER A 22 -18.66 10.29 -13.51
C SER A 22 -17.29 10.90 -13.66
N GLY A 23 -16.81 11.41 -12.55
CA GLY A 23 -15.45 11.90 -12.40
C GLY A 23 -15.07 11.91 -10.94
N SER A 24 -15.19 10.76 -10.24
CA SER A 24 -14.30 10.52 -9.11
C SER A 24 -12.90 10.42 -9.69
N ALA A 25 -12.27 11.56 -9.94
CA ALA A 25 -10.83 11.61 -10.12
C ALA A 25 -10.24 11.12 -8.79
N SER A 26 -9.95 9.82 -8.71
CA SER A 26 -8.98 9.35 -7.72
C SER A 26 -7.79 10.31 -7.82
N PRO A 27 -7.26 10.83 -6.72
CA PRO A 27 -6.11 11.71 -6.77
C PRO A 27 -5.05 10.98 -7.59
N LYS A 28 -4.65 11.59 -8.71
CA LYS A 28 -3.62 11.04 -9.59
C LYS A 28 -2.43 10.82 -8.69
N ARG A 29 -2.15 9.54 -8.37
CA ARG A 29 -1.00 9.15 -7.57
C ARG A 29 0.19 9.93 -8.12
N ALA A 30 0.94 10.63 -7.29
CA ALA A 30 2.26 11.13 -7.67
C ALA A 30 3.06 9.87 -7.98
N GLN A 31 3.13 9.49 -9.26
CA GLN A 31 3.51 8.15 -9.74
C GLN A 31 4.96 7.79 -9.43
N ASP A 32 5.72 8.72 -8.82
CA ASP A 32 7.16 8.59 -8.63
C ASP A 32 7.58 8.59 -7.15
N THR A 33 6.65 8.68 -6.17
CA THR A 33 6.99 8.73 -4.76
C THR A 33 6.81 7.37 -4.10
N VAL A 34 7.88 6.79 -3.57
CA VAL A 34 7.85 5.55 -2.79
C VAL A 34 7.41 5.87 -1.36
N ARG A 35 6.37 5.19 -0.91
CA ARG A 35 5.75 5.40 0.40
C ARG A 35 6.21 4.33 1.37
N PHE A 36 6.93 4.77 2.40
CA PHE A 36 7.34 3.94 3.51
C PHE A 36 6.33 4.04 4.66
N ALA A 37 6.04 2.93 5.34
CA ALA A 37 5.30 2.93 6.59
C ALA A 37 6.21 2.48 7.74
N ALA A 38 6.13 3.18 8.87
CA ALA A 38 6.80 2.83 10.11
C ALA A 38 5.79 2.45 11.18
N TYR A 39 6.06 1.37 11.92
CA TYR A 39 5.30 0.97 13.10
C TYR A 39 5.42 1.99 14.24
N ASP A 40 4.52 1.92 15.20
CA ASP A 40 4.47 2.84 16.35
C ASP A 40 5.43 2.43 17.47
N PHE A 41 6.71 2.22 17.11
CA PHE A 41 7.80 2.07 18.10
C PHE A 41 9.13 2.60 17.56
N SER A 42 9.91 3.20 18.44
CA SER A 42 11.06 4.05 18.10
C SER A 42 12.11 3.37 17.25
N GLU A 43 12.44 2.09 17.51
CA GLU A 43 13.46 1.37 16.76
C GLU A 43 13.07 1.24 15.28
N ASN A 44 11.83 0.85 14.99
CA ASN A 44 11.35 0.73 13.63
C ASN A 44 11.32 2.08 12.90
N GLN A 45 10.87 3.14 13.59
CA GLN A 45 10.88 4.50 13.04
C GLN A 45 12.29 4.95 12.65
N ILE A 46 13.30 4.62 13.45
CA ILE A 46 14.71 4.90 13.12
C ILE A 46 15.16 4.10 11.90
N LEU A 47 14.87 2.80 11.85
CA LEU A 47 15.23 1.96 10.70
C LEU A 47 14.58 2.45 9.42
N VAL A 48 13.29 2.74 9.45
CA VAL A 48 12.57 3.30 8.29
C VAL A 48 13.17 4.64 7.86
N ALA A 49 13.53 5.52 8.80
CA ALA A 49 14.16 6.79 8.48
C ALA A 49 15.52 6.59 7.78
N VAL A 50 16.32 5.59 8.20
CA VAL A 50 17.61 5.27 7.57
C VAL A 50 17.41 4.78 6.13
N TYR A 51 16.49 3.84 5.90
CA TYR A 51 16.21 3.34 4.55
C TYR A 51 15.61 4.40 3.65
N ALA A 52 14.68 5.21 4.15
CA ALA A 52 14.09 6.32 3.42
C ALA A 52 15.13 7.38 3.03
N GLU A 53 16.08 7.68 3.92
CA GLU A 53 17.16 8.61 3.63
C GLU A 53 18.15 8.04 2.60
N ALA A 54 18.46 6.75 2.67
CA ALA A 54 19.28 6.09 1.65
C ALA A 54 18.62 6.14 0.27
N ALA A 55 17.32 5.89 0.19
CA ALA A 55 16.55 5.99 -1.06
C ALA A 55 16.55 7.43 -1.60
N ARG A 56 16.35 8.45 -0.76
CA ARG A 56 16.42 9.86 -1.17
C ARG A 56 17.80 10.24 -1.73
N ARG A 57 18.88 9.76 -1.11
CA ARG A 57 20.24 9.97 -1.61
C ARG A 57 20.50 9.28 -2.94
N ALA A 58 19.82 8.20 -3.21
CA ALA A 58 19.83 7.54 -4.51
C ALA A 58 18.92 8.22 -5.56
N GLY A 59 18.29 9.35 -5.21
CA GLY A 59 17.43 10.12 -6.13
C GLY A 59 15.97 9.63 -6.20
N VAL A 60 15.56 8.74 -5.28
CA VAL A 60 14.17 8.24 -5.22
C VAL A 60 13.34 9.19 -4.36
N PRO A 61 12.25 9.78 -4.88
CA PRO A 61 11.30 10.54 -4.05
C PRO A 61 10.64 9.62 -3.02
N VAL A 62 10.67 10.00 -1.74
CA VAL A 62 10.17 9.17 -0.64
C VAL A 62 9.27 9.99 0.29
N SER A 63 8.11 9.44 0.64
CA SER A 63 7.31 9.82 1.79
C SER A 63 7.40 8.76 2.89
N VAL A 64 7.22 9.17 4.14
CA VAL A 64 7.23 8.28 5.31
C VAL A 64 5.98 8.56 6.14
N GLU A 65 5.15 7.54 6.31
CA GLU A 65 4.04 7.53 7.25
C GLU A 65 4.52 6.91 8.57
N SER A 66 4.65 7.73 9.59
CA SER A 66 5.15 7.31 10.91
C SER A 66 4.01 7.05 11.88
N GLY A 67 4.23 6.09 12.81
CA GLY A 67 3.26 5.79 13.87
C GLY A 67 2.01 5.07 13.37
N VAL A 68 2.13 4.37 12.25
CA VAL A 68 1.03 3.55 11.72
C VAL A 68 0.96 2.27 12.55
N ALA A 69 0.23 2.35 13.63
CA ALA A 69 -0.16 1.34 14.61
C ALA A 69 0.57 -0.04 14.56
N THR A 70 -0.06 -1.05 13.96
CA THR A 70 0.34 -2.46 14.09
C THR A 70 0.40 -3.15 12.73
N ARG A 71 0.91 -4.39 12.69
CA ARG A 71 0.98 -5.20 11.46
C ARG A 71 -0.38 -5.45 10.85
N GLU A 72 -1.41 -5.59 11.65
CA GLU A 72 -2.78 -5.79 11.21
C GLU A 72 -3.31 -4.64 10.34
N VAL A 73 -2.71 -3.46 10.45
CA VAL A 73 -3.02 -2.29 9.61
C VAL A 73 -2.03 -2.15 8.46
N VAL A 74 -0.74 -2.33 8.74
CA VAL A 74 0.34 -2.07 7.78
C VAL A 74 0.42 -3.13 6.69
N GLU A 75 0.28 -4.42 7.04
CA GLU A 75 0.36 -5.51 6.06
C GLU A 75 -0.74 -5.44 4.99
N PRO A 76 -2.03 -5.27 5.34
CA PRO A 76 -3.05 -5.06 4.32
C PRO A 76 -2.83 -3.80 3.48
N ALA A 77 -2.25 -2.74 4.05
CA ALA A 77 -1.93 -1.53 3.30
C ALA A 77 -0.81 -1.76 2.28
N LEU A 78 0.18 -2.60 2.62
CA LEU A 78 1.25 -3.03 1.71
C LEU A 78 0.69 -3.91 0.58
N GLU A 79 -0.09 -4.94 0.90
CA GLU A 79 -0.73 -5.84 -0.07
C GLU A 79 -1.66 -5.08 -1.05
N GLN A 80 -2.33 -4.03 -0.57
CA GLN A 80 -3.21 -3.19 -1.39
C GLN A 80 -2.46 -2.06 -2.12
N GLY A 81 -1.15 -1.95 -1.95
CA GLY A 81 -0.35 -0.88 -2.53
C GLY A 81 -0.75 0.52 -2.03
N VAL A 82 -1.23 0.63 -0.80
CA VAL A 82 -1.44 1.92 -0.11
C VAL A 82 -0.09 2.45 0.38
N VAL A 83 0.78 1.57 0.85
CA VAL A 83 2.21 1.80 1.09
C VAL A 83 3.04 0.90 0.17
N ASP A 84 4.28 1.26 -0.10
CA ASP A 84 5.14 0.57 -1.05
C ASP A 84 6.28 -0.19 -0.35
N VAL A 85 6.71 0.26 0.82
CA VAL A 85 7.82 -0.35 1.58
C VAL A 85 7.51 -0.37 3.07
N VAL A 86 7.76 -1.52 3.68
CA VAL A 86 7.72 -1.73 5.13
C VAL A 86 9.04 -2.37 5.56
N VAL A 87 9.62 -1.88 6.63
CA VAL A 87 10.79 -2.50 7.29
C VAL A 87 10.28 -3.32 8.45
N ASP A 88 10.50 -4.64 8.39
CA ASP A 88 10.03 -5.55 9.44
C ASP A 88 11.11 -6.56 9.84
N TYR A 89 10.86 -7.29 10.91
CA TYR A 89 11.75 -8.31 11.47
C TYR A 89 11.32 -9.70 11.00
N LEU A 90 12.20 -10.44 10.35
CA LEU A 90 11.91 -11.75 9.77
C LEU A 90 11.15 -12.69 10.70
N GLY A 91 11.59 -12.78 11.97
CA GLY A 91 10.98 -13.70 12.93
C GLY A 91 9.55 -13.31 13.34
N THR A 92 9.23 -12.02 13.41
CA THR A 92 7.89 -11.54 13.76
C THR A 92 6.98 -11.49 12.55
N ALA A 93 7.47 -11.09 11.40
CA ALA A 93 6.73 -11.13 10.14
C ALA A 93 6.34 -12.57 9.78
N SER A 94 7.29 -13.52 9.87
CA SER A 94 7.01 -14.95 9.60
C SER A 94 5.90 -15.50 10.51
N ARG A 95 5.92 -15.16 11.81
CA ARG A 95 4.84 -15.58 12.73
C ARG A 95 3.51 -14.94 12.41
N PHE A 96 3.51 -13.68 12.00
CA PHE A 96 2.30 -12.95 11.62
C PHE A 96 1.59 -13.59 10.42
N VAL A 97 2.34 -14.01 9.41
CA VAL A 97 1.78 -14.69 8.22
C VAL A 97 1.49 -16.19 8.45
N GLY A 98 1.67 -16.70 9.67
CA GLY A 98 1.35 -18.07 10.04
C GLY A 98 2.48 -19.08 9.80
N LEU A 99 3.68 -18.64 9.48
CA LEU A 99 4.86 -19.48 9.42
C LEU A 99 5.34 -19.77 10.86
N ALA A 100 4.72 -20.73 11.51
CA ALA A 100 5.18 -21.20 12.81
C ALA A 100 6.49 -21.95 12.66
N PRO A 101 7.50 -21.76 13.55
CA PRO A 101 8.69 -22.60 13.56
C PRO A 101 8.29 -24.01 13.95
N SER A 102 8.18 -24.91 12.98
CA SER A 102 7.92 -26.33 13.17
C SER A 102 9.27 -27.05 13.08
N GLY A 103 9.98 -27.21 14.22
CA GLY A 103 11.23 -27.95 14.22
C GLY A 103 12.44 -27.15 14.74
N PRO A 104 13.68 -27.53 14.34
CA PRO A 104 14.91 -26.86 14.76
C PRO A 104 14.92 -25.38 14.34
N ALA A 105 15.71 -24.57 15.05
CA ALA A 105 15.83 -23.13 14.76
C ALA A 105 16.17 -22.89 13.29
N GLN A 106 15.36 -22.10 12.61
CA GLN A 106 15.59 -21.74 11.21
C GLN A 106 16.65 -20.64 11.11
N THR A 107 17.46 -20.70 10.04
CA THR A 107 18.38 -19.59 9.74
C THR A 107 17.61 -18.38 9.19
N PRO A 108 18.20 -17.17 9.26
CA PRO A 108 17.59 -15.98 8.65
C PRO A 108 17.24 -16.19 7.17
N GLU A 109 18.06 -16.87 6.40
CA GLU A 109 17.87 -17.17 4.99
C GLU A 109 16.64 -18.08 4.77
N GLN A 110 16.48 -19.10 5.63
CA GLN A 110 15.32 -20.00 5.59
C GLN A 110 14.02 -19.26 5.94
N LEU A 111 14.05 -18.38 6.96
CA LEU A 111 12.92 -17.55 7.34
C LEU A 111 12.56 -16.58 6.20
N ARG A 112 13.56 -15.95 5.60
CA ARG A 112 13.31 -15.03 4.47
C ARG A 112 12.71 -15.76 3.26
N ALA A 113 13.24 -16.93 2.91
CA ALA A 113 12.72 -17.71 1.80
C ALA A 113 11.25 -18.12 2.04
N GLY A 114 10.94 -18.66 3.22
CA GLY A 114 9.57 -19.03 3.58
C GLY A 114 8.61 -17.83 3.61
N LEU A 115 9.08 -16.68 4.09
CA LEU A 115 8.30 -15.46 4.09
C LEU A 115 8.05 -14.94 2.66
N ALA A 116 9.07 -15.01 1.79
CA ALA A 116 8.97 -14.64 0.39
C ALA A 116 7.93 -15.49 -0.34
N ASP A 117 7.95 -16.80 -0.14
CA ASP A 117 7.01 -17.74 -0.77
C ASP A 117 5.55 -17.39 -0.40
N VAL A 118 5.28 -17.06 0.87
CA VAL A 118 3.93 -16.69 1.32
C VAL A 118 3.48 -15.32 0.82
N LEU A 119 4.40 -14.35 0.76
CA LEU A 119 4.07 -12.98 0.41
C LEU A 119 4.04 -12.72 -1.10
N ASP A 120 4.72 -13.55 -1.90
CA ASP A 120 4.68 -13.47 -3.38
C ASP A 120 3.25 -13.64 -3.91
N ASP A 121 2.50 -14.60 -3.38
CA ASP A 121 1.07 -14.81 -3.69
C ASP A 121 0.18 -13.61 -3.35
N ARG A 122 0.68 -12.68 -2.51
CA ARG A 122 -0.01 -11.45 -2.09
C ARG A 122 0.53 -10.20 -2.81
N GLY A 123 1.42 -10.38 -3.79
CA GLY A 123 2.02 -9.31 -4.56
C GLY A 123 3.08 -8.50 -3.80
N VAL A 124 3.65 -9.07 -2.74
CA VAL A 124 4.69 -8.43 -1.91
C VAL A 124 6.03 -9.13 -2.08
N THR A 125 7.06 -8.37 -2.46
CA THR A 125 8.43 -8.89 -2.61
C THR A 125 9.22 -8.71 -1.32
N VAL A 126 9.81 -9.80 -0.82
CA VAL A 126 10.73 -9.77 0.32
C VAL A 126 12.15 -9.56 -0.17
N LEU A 127 12.76 -8.43 0.19
CA LEU A 127 14.13 -8.08 -0.15
C LEU A 127 15.14 -8.87 0.69
N ASP A 128 16.43 -8.71 0.38
CA ASP A 128 17.49 -9.31 1.17
C ASP A 128 17.50 -8.74 2.60
N ALA A 129 17.79 -9.62 3.57
CA ALA A 129 17.92 -9.21 4.97
C ALA A 129 19.22 -8.39 5.16
N ALA A 130 19.13 -7.35 6.00
CA ALA A 130 20.27 -6.53 6.40
C ALA A 130 21.05 -7.18 7.53
#